data_dd9934f701bc717eaade13f01bece31e
#
_entry.id   dd9934f701bc717eaade13f01bece31e
#
_cell.length_a   1.000
_cell.length_b   1.000
_cell.length_c   1.000
_cell.angle_alpha   90.00
_cell.angle_beta   90.00
_cell.angle_gamma   90.00
#
_symmetry.space_group_name_H-M   'P 1'
#
loop_
_entity.id
_entity.type
_entity.pdbx_description
1 polymer ?
#
loop_
_entity_poly.entity_id
_entity_poly.type
_entity_poly.pdbx_seq_one_letter_code
_entity_poly.pdbx_strand_id
1 'polypeptide(L)'
;MTTENSLPPLKIKDKTAKICIIQGGMGVGVSLSPLASAVAKEGGIGIVSSAALDRLVTKRTGKAHNTYEAALEEISLAKANGGIAGINIMVALGRDYEDSVKGAIDAGADVIISGGGLPLGLPGVKKPGDTALIPIVSSARALEIICKKWERLGYRPDAVVLEGPLAGGHLGFRFEELGLESNRLENLFPLIKEVSLHHGGFPVIV
;
A
#
# COMPACT_ATOMS: atom_id res chain seq x y z
N MET A 1 37.57 1.18 -9.50
CA MET A 1 36.48 1.46 -8.53
C MET A 1 35.21 1.69 -9.32
N THR A 2 34.42 0.66 -9.48
CA THR A 2 33.10 0.77 -10.14
C THR A 2 32.19 1.51 -9.17
N THR A 3 31.76 2.71 -9.53
CA THR A 3 30.64 3.37 -8.84
C THR A 3 29.42 2.47 -9.03
N GLU A 4 29.10 1.70 -7.99
CA GLU A 4 27.83 0.98 -7.94
C GLU A 4 26.71 2.02 -8.11
N ASN A 5 25.98 1.91 -9.20
CA ASN A 5 24.78 2.69 -9.47
C ASN A 5 23.66 2.19 -8.56
N SER A 6 23.80 2.38 -7.25
CA SER A 6 22.75 2.04 -6.30
C SER A 6 21.62 3.06 -6.43
N LEU A 7 20.39 2.57 -6.60
CA LEU A 7 19.21 3.43 -6.51
C LEU A 7 19.19 4.15 -5.16
N PRO A 8 18.73 5.40 -5.12
CA PRO A 8 18.63 6.14 -3.86
C PRO A 8 17.63 5.43 -2.91
N PRO A 9 17.81 5.56 -1.60
CA PRO A 9 16.87 5.02 -0.62
C PRO A 9 15.48 5.64 -0.82
N LEU A 10 14.43 4.86 -0.62
CA LEU A 10 13.05 5.33 -0.69
C LEU A 10 12.62 5.90 0.66
N LYS A 11 12.28 7.20 0.66
CA LYS A 11 11.77 7.88 1.85
C LYS A 11 10.25 8.10 1.74
N ILE A 12 9.50 7.58 2.71
CA ILE A 12 8.05 7.76 2.83
C ILE A 12 7.76 8.22 4.26
N LYS A 13 7.23 9.43 4.42
CA LYS A 13 7.01 10.07 5.74
C LYS A 13 8.35 10.13 6.52
N ASP A 14 8.41 9.51 7.68
CA ASP A 14 9.59 9.38 8.56
C ASP A 14 10.41 8.11 8.31
N LYS A 15 9.96 7.23 7.41
CA LYS A 15 10.57 5.93 7.14
C LYS A 15 11.49 5.99 5.93
N THR A 16 12.63 5.28 6.01
CA THR A 16 13.61 5.20 4.94
C THR A 16 13.96 3.76 4.65
N ALA A 17 13.47 3.23 3.54
CA ALA A 17 13.88 1.92 3.03
C ALA A 17 15.24 2.04 2.34
N LYS A 18 16.19 1.22 2.75
CA LYS A 18 17.55 1.20 2.19
C LYS A 18 17.56 0.74 0.74
N ILE A 19 16.69 -0.21 0.42
CA ILE A 19 16.46 -0.72 -0.93
C ILE A 19 15.14 -0.13 -1.44
N CYS A 20 15.18 0.52 -2.61
CA CYS A 20 14.03 1.17 -3.24
C CYS A 20 13.08 0.14 -3.88
N ILE A 21 12.65 -0.85 -3.08
CA ILE A 21 11.73 -1.91 -3.52
C ILE A 21 10.61 -2.07 -2.49
N ILE A 22 9.38 -2.11 -2.98
CA ILE A 22 8.20 -2.47 -2.21
C ILE A 22 7.67 -3.79 -2.76
N GLN A 23 7.59 -4.81 -1.92
CA GLN A 23 6.99 -6.08 -2.31
C GLN A 23 5.47 -5.93 -2.39
N GLY A 24 4.86 -6.39 -3.47
CA GLY A 24 3.41 -6.33 -3.68
C GLY A 24 2.63 -7.20 -2.71
N GLY A 25 1.48 -6.71 -2.25
CA GLY A 25 0.56 -7.46 -1.40
C GLY A 25 -0.29 -8.45 -2.19
N MET A 26 0.24 -9.61 -2.50
CA MET A 26 -0.41 -10.65 -3.30
C MET A 26 -1.35 -11.51 -2.45
N GLY A 27 -2.65 -11.48 -2.75
CA GLY A 27 -3.66 -12.41 -2.23
C GLY A 27 -3.73 -13.67 -3.09
N VAL A 28 -4.30 -14.77 -2.64
CA VAL A 28 -4.72 -15.09 -1.27
C VAL A 28 -3.64 -15.98 -0.67
N GLY A 29 -3.09 -15.56 0.50
CA GLY A 29 -2.12 -16.38 1.23
C GLY A 29 -0.69 -16.41 0.68
N VAL A 30 -0.37 -15.61 -0.36
CA VAL A 30 1.00 -15.49 -0.89
C VAL A 30 1.80 -14.50 -0.03
N SER A 31 1.31 -13.28 0.11
CA SER A 31 1.96 -12.23 0.92
C SER A 31 1.45 -12.27 2.35
N LEU A 32 2.09 -13.07 3.19
CA LEU A 32 1.87 -13.15 4.63
C LEU A 32 3.13 -12.67 5.38
N SER A 33 3.06 -12.67 6.71
CA SER A 33 4.15 -12.22 7.58
C SER A 33 5.52 -12.83 7.27
N PRO A 34 5.70 -14.11 6.88
CA PRO A 34 7.02 -14.64 6.56
C PRO A 34 7.69 -13.93 5.37
N LEU A 35 6.94 -13.71 4.27
CA LEU A 35 7.47 -13.00 3.11
C LEU A 35 7.71 -11.52 3.42
N ALA A 36 6.72 -10.85 4.03
CA ALA A 36 6.85 -9.44 4.37
C ALA A 36 8.02 -9.17 5.32
N SER A 37 8.20 -10.01 6.35
CA SER A 37 9.33 -9.93 7.29
C SER A 37 10.68 -10.15 6.60
N ALA A 38 10.77 -11.12 5.67
CA ALA A 38 12.01 -11.37 4.94
C ALA A 38 12.43 -10.16 4.10
N VAL A 39 11.49 -9.56 3.35
CA VAL A 39 11.74 -8.35 2.55
C VAL A 39 12.12 -7.15 3.43
N ALA A 40 11.40 -6.94 4.54
CA ALA A 40 11.68 -5.88 5.49
C ALA A 40 13.09 -5.99 6.09
N LYS A 41 13.49 -7.21 6.47
CA LYS A 41 14.83 -7.50 7.01
C LYS A 41 15.95 -7.17 6.04
N GLU A 42 15.74 -7.41 4.74
CA GLU A 42 16.74 -7.08 3.70
C GLU A 42 16.78 -5.59 3.35
N GLY A 43 15.90 -4.76 3.94
CA GLY A 43 15.91 -3.30 3.80
C GLY A 43 14.95 -2.76 2.73
N GLY A 44 14.13 -3.60 2.12
CA GLY A 44 12.95 -3.20 1.34
C GLY A 44 11.73 -2.92 2.22
N ILE A 45 10.56 -2.76 1.61
CA ILE A 45 9.27 -2.63 2.31
C ILE A 45 8.48 -3.91 2.07
N GLY A 46 8.26 -4.68 3.13
CA GLY A 46 7.49 -5.92 3.10
C GLY A 46 6.01 -5.67 3.32
N ILE A 47 5.14 -6.27 2.48
CA ILE A 47 3.70 -6.00 2.50
C ILE A 47 2.91 -7.29 2.69
N VAL A 48 2.06 -7.32 3.72
CA VAL A 48 1.04 -8.37 3.93
C VAL A 48 -0.17 -8.07 3.05
N SER A 49 -0.85 -9.09 2.54
CA SER A 49 -2.14 -8.94 1.86
C SER A 49 -3.30 -9.19 2.83
N SER A 50 -4.26 -8.28 2.88
CA SER A 50 -5.47 -8.44 3.72
C SER A 50 -6.51 -9.41 3.15
N ALA A 51 -6.33 -9.89 1.92
CA ALA A 51 -7.31 -10.73 1.24
C ALA A 51 -7.52 -12.07 1.96
N ALA A 52 -8.72 -12.29 2.51
CA ALA A 52 -9.13 -13.47 3.28
C ALA A 52 -8.22 -13.78 4.49
N LEU A 53 -7.63 -12.74 5.07
CA LEU A 53 -6.61 -12.88 6.11
C LEU A 53 -7.17 -13.56 7.38
N ASP A 54 -8.40 -13.24 7.77
CA ASP A 54 -9.14 -13.86 8.86
C ASP A 54 -9.19 -15.40 8.74
N ARG A 55 -9.52 -15.89 7.55
CA ARG A 55 -9.59 -17.33 7.26
C ARG A 55 -8.22 -18.00 7.29
N LEU A 56 -7.21 -17.32 6.75
CA LEU A 56 -5.85 -17.84 6.70
C LEU A 56 -5.23 -17.95 8.10
N VAL A 57 -5.39 -16.91 8.92
CA VAL A 57 -4.90 -16.93 10.31
C VAL A 57 -5.66 -17.93 11.15
N THR A 58 -7.00 -17.97 11.04
CA THR A 58 -7.83 -19.01 11.69
C THR A 58 -7.36 -20.41 11.33
N LYS A 59 -7.11 -20.69 10.04
CA LYS A 59 -6.62 -22.00 9.60
C LYS A 59 -5.24 -22.34 10.16
N ARG A 60 -4.33 -21.36 10.19
CA ARG A 60 -2.97 -21.54 10.70
C ARG A 60 -2.94 -21.80 12.20
N THR A 61 -3.71 -21.04 12.97
CA THR A 61 -3.67 -21.08 14.44
C THR A 61 -4.63 -22.07 15.06
N GLY A 62 -5.64 -22.52 14.34
CA GLY A 62 -6.75 -23.34 14.86
C GLY A 62 -7.72 -22.55 15.76
N LYS A 63 -7.59 -21.23 15.87
CA LYS A 63 -8.46 -20.34 16.65
C LYS A 63 -9.19 -19.39 15.71
N ALA A 64 -10.47 -19.14 15.97
CA ALA A 64 -11.24 -18.16 15.20
C ALA A 64 -10.64 -16.76 15.34
N HIS A 65 -10.43 -16.08 14.21
CA HIS A 65 -9.99 -14.69 14.14
C HIS A 65 -10.97 -13.92 13.28
N ASN A 66 -11.33 -12.74 13.72
CA ASN A 66 -11.95 -11.75 12.84
C ASN A 66 -10.88 -10.99 12.03
N THR A 67 -11.32 -10.16 11.12
CA THR A 67 -10.41 -9.41 10.21
C THR A 67 -9.44 -8.49 10.97
N TYR A 68 -9.92 -7.82 12.04
CA TYR A 68 -9.10 -6.96 12.88
C TYR A 68 -7.99 -7.74 13.57
N GLU A 69 -8.34 -8.85 14.24
CA GLU A 69 -7.39 -9.71 14.97
C GLU A 69 -6.35 -10.32 14.02
N ALA A 70 -6.78 -10.75 12.85
CA ALA A 70 -5.89 -11.32 11.84
C ALA A 70 -4.89 -10.28 11.30
N ALA A 71 -5.34 -9.06 11.02
CA ALA A 71 -4.46 -7.98 10.59
C ALA A 71 -3.46 -7.59 11.68
N LEU A 72 -3.92 -7.51 12.94
CA LEU A 72 -3.08 -7.22 14.10
C LEU A 72 -1.99 -8.30 14.27
N GLU A 73 -2.35 -9.58 14.20
CA GLU A 73 -1.40 -10.69 14.34
C GLU A 73 -0.38 -10.71 13.20
N GLU A 74 -0.81 -10.66 11.95
CA GLU A 74 0.09 -10.75 10.79
C GLU A 74 1.07 -9.57 10.71
N ILE A 75 0.62 -8.36 11.01
CA ILE A 75 1.52 -7.20 11.04
C ILE A 75 2.50 -7.28 12.20
N SER A 76 2.05 -7.69 13.39
CA SER A 76 2.94 -7.91 14.54
C SER A 76 4.05 -8.92 14.22
N LEU A 77 3.70 -10.02 13.56
CA LEU A 77 4.67 -11.02 13.10
C LEU A 77 5.60 -10.49 12.01
N ALA A 78 5.08 -9.73 11.03
CA ALA A 78 5.89 -9.16 9.97
C ALA A 78 6.95 -8.18 10.50
N LYS A 79 6.64 -7.46 11.59
CA LYS A 79 7.52 -6.48 12.22
C LYS A 79 8.48 -7.07 13.27
N ALA A 80 8.27 -8.30 13.70
CA ALA A 80 9.03 -8.90 14.81
C ALA A 80 10.55 -8.92 14.59
N ASN A 81 11.02 -8.99 13.35
CA ASN A 81 12.44 -9.02 12.99
C ASN A 81 13.02 -7.66 12.57
N GLY A 82 12.25 -6.58 12.75
CA GLY A 82 12.62 -5.22 12.32
C GLY A 82 12.45 -4.99 10.82
N GLY A 83 12.84 -3.79 10.38
CA GLY A 83 12.60 -3.32 9.02
C GLY A 83 11.25 -2.65 8.85
N ILE A 84 10.90 -2.30 7.61
CA ILE A 84 9.65 -1.61 7.27
C ILE A 84 8.65 -2.63 6.74
N ALA A 85 7.53 -2.80 7.45
CA ALA A 85 6.48 -3.71 7.05
C ALA A 85 5.09 -3.06 7.14
N GLY A 86 4.22 -3.45 6.23
CA GLY A 86 2.87 -2.93 6.16
C GLY A 86 1.88 -3.90 5.52
N ILE A 87 0.75 -3.36 5.09
CA ILE A 87 -0.37 -4.15 4.58
C ILE A 87 -0.96 -3.50 3.32
N ASN A 88 -1.37 -4.34 2.37
CA ASN A 88 -2.20 -3.93 1.24
C ASN A 88 -3.66 -4.27 1.54
N ILE A 89 -4.55 -3.27 1.46
CA ILE A 89 -5.97 -3.40 1.78
C ILE A 89 -6.80 -2.92 0.58
N MET A 90 -7.63 -3.82 0.05
CA MET A 90 -8.53 -3.49 -1.06
C MET A 90 -9.81 -2.82 -0.55
N VAL A 91 -10.18 -1.69 -1.15
CA VAL A 91 -11.46 -1.00 -0.87
C VAL A 91 -12.66 -1.92 -1.15
N ALA A 92 -12.56 -2.77 -2.16
CA ALA A 92 -13.61 -3.72 -2.54
C ALA A 92 -13.94 -4.78 -1.48
N LEU A 93 -13.13 -4.93 -0.42
CA LEU A 93 -13.44 -5.83 0.71
C LEU A 93 -14.65 -5.37 1.55
N GLY A 94 -15.16 -4.16 1.31
CA GLY A 94 -16.37 -3.66 1.95
C GLY A 94 -16.23 -3.57 3.48
N ARG A 95 -17.04 -4.34 4.22
CA ARG A 95 -17.07 -4.32 5.70
C ARG A 95 -15.74 -4.69 6.36
N ASP A 96 -14.92 -5.54 5.72
CA ASP A 96 -13.66 -6.01 6.27
C ASP A 96 -12.53 -4.96 6.09
N TYR A 97 -12.79 -3.91 5.30
CA TYR A 97 -11.84 -2.84 5.03
C TYR A 97 -11.43 -2.08 6.29
N GLU A 98 -12.42 -1.57 7.03
CA GLU A 98 -12.15 -0.77 8.23
C GLU A 98 -11.47 -1.59 9.32
N ASP A 99 -11.87 -2.83 9.53
CA ASP A 99 -11.29 -3.71 10.53
C ASP A 99 -9.84 -4.07 10.18
N SER A 100 -9.52 -4.30 8.89
CA SER A 100 -8.15 -4.45 8.42
C SER A 100 -7.31 -3.21 8.72
N VAL A 101 -7.83 -2.01 8.44
CA VAL A 101 -7.14 -0.74 8.71
C VAL A 101 -6.89 -0.55 10.20
N LYS A 102 -7.91 -0.76 11.04
CA LYS A 102 -7.81 -0.62 12.51
C LYS A 102 -6.77 -1.58 13.10
N GLY A 103 -6.85 -2.87 12.72
CA GLY A 103 -5.92 -3.89 13.18
C GLY A 103 -4.48 -3.61 12.77
N ALA A 104 -4.27 -3.17 11.53
CA ALA A 104 -2.94 -2.82 11.04
C ALA A 104 -2.33 -1.61 11.76
N ILE A 105 -3.12 -0.55 12.01
CA ILE A 105 -2.67 0.64 12.75
C ILE A 105 -2.32 0.26 14.19
N ASP A 106 -3.16 -0.56 14.86
CA ASP A 106 -2.93 -0.98 16.25
C ASP A 106 -1.70 -1.90 16.38
N ALA A 107 -1.40 -2.68 15.35
CA ALA A 107 -0.16 -3.45 15.28
C ALA A 107 1.08 -2.59 14.95
N GLY A 108 0.91 -1.30 14.68
CA GLY A 108 2.00 -0.40 14.33
C GLY A 108 2.55 -0.65 12.91
N ALA A 109 1.69 -0.95 11.94
CA ALA A 109 2.09 -1.03 10.54
C ALA A 109 2.83 0.24 10.12
N ASP A 110 3.96 0.09 9.41
CA ASP A 110 4.71 1.26 8.92
C ASP A 110 4.01 1.93 7.75
N VAL A 111 3.37 1.13 6.90
CA VAL A 111 2.63 1.62 5.73
C VAL A 111 1.31 0.86 5.54
N ILE A 112 0.28 1.56 5.08
CA ILE A 112 -0.95 0.97 4.54
C ILE A 112 -1.06 1.41 3.08
N ILE A 113 -1.01 0.44 2.17
CA ILE A 113 -1.23 0.63 0.74
C ILE A 113 -2.68 0.25 0.44
N SER A 114 -3.44 1.11 -0.22
CA SER A 114 -4.86 0.84 -0.47
C SER A 114 -5.27 1.14 -1.89
N GLY A 115 -5.93 0.17 -2.52
CA GLY A 115 -6.42 0.21 -3.91
C GLY A 115 -7.60 -0.72 -4.11
N GLY A 116 -7.81 -1.19 -5.35
CA GLY A 116 -9.02 -1.97 -5.67
C GLY A 116 -10.29 -1.15 -5.45
N GLY A 117 -10.25 0.12 -5.84
CA GLY A 117 -11.20 1.20 -5.61
C GLY A 117 -10.50 2.43 -5.02
N LEU A 118 -11.20 3.57 -4.94
CA LEU A 118 -10.64 4.80 -4.37
C LEU A 118 -10.77 4.80 -2.84
N PRO A 119 -9.66 4.85 -2.07
CA PRO A 119 -9.68 4.79 -0.61
C PRO A 119 -10.04 6.16 0.01
N LEU A 120 -11.18 6.74 -0.38
CA LEU A 120 -11.56 8.11 -0.05
C LEU A 120 -11.70 8.37 1.45
N GLY A 121 -12.07 7.36 2.23
CA GLY A 121 -12.30 7.47 3.67
C GLY A 121 -11.12 6.98 4.53
N LEU A 122 -10.04 6.48 3.93
CA LEU A 122 -8.95 5.81 4.68
C LEU A 122 -8.41 6.60 5.88
N PRO A 123 -8.07 7.91 5.78
CA PRO A 123 -7.56 8.66 6.92
C PRO A 123 -8.58 8.84 8.05
N GLY A 124 -9.87 8.70 7.75
CA GLY A 124 -10.97 8.85 8.70
C GLY A 124 -11.34 7.57 9.46
N VAL A 125 -10.84 6.40 9.04
CA VAL A 125 -11.14 5.12 9.68
C VAL A 125 -10.56 5.06 11.09
N LYS A 126 -9.30 5.44 11.23
CA LYS A 126 -8.58 5.55 12.48
C LYS A 126 -7.42 6.53 12.31
N LYS A 127 -7.08 7.28 13.38
CA LYS A 127 -5.91 8.18 13.36
C LYS A 127 -4.65 7.36 13.05
N PRO A 128 -3.95 7.65 11.93
CA PRO A 128 -2.87 6.77 11.48
C PRO A 128 -1.59 6.85 12.33
N GLY A 129 -1.40 7.91 13.12
CA GLY A 129 -0.16 8.08 13.89
C GLY A 129 1.06 8.11 12.97
N ASP A 130 2.01 7.20 13.21
CA ASP A 130 3.24 7.06 12.42
C ASP A 130 3.06 6.19 11.17
N THR A 131 1.90 5.53 11.00
CA THR A 131 1.59 4.75 9.80
C THR A 131 1.46 5.66 8.57
N ALA A 132 2.20 5.38 7.52
CA ALA A 132 2.07 6.07 6.24
C ALA A 132 0.88 5.53 5.44
N LEU A 133 0.08 6.41 4.84
CA LEU A 133 -1.07 6.06 4.02
C LEU A 133 -0.78 6.32 2.54
N ILE A 134 -0.92 5.26 1.73
CA ILE A 134 -0.48 5.24 0.34
C ILE A 134 -1.63 4.73 -0.54
N PRO A 135 -2.31 5.60 -1.31
CA PRO A 135 -3.30 5.14 -2.27
C PRO A 135 -2.66 4.54 -3.52
N ILE A 136 -3.36 3.60 -4.16
CA ILE A 136 -3.05 3.11 -5.52
C ILE A 136 -4.00 3.80 -6.49
N VAL A 137 -3.46 4.33 -7.58
CA VAL A 137 -4.22 5.00 -8.63
C VAL A 137 -3.73 4.61 -10.02
N SER A 138 -4.63 4.66 -11.00
CA SER A 138 -4.35 4.42 -12.42
C SER A 138 -4.51 5.70 -13.27
N SER A 139 -4.79 6.86 -12.64
CA SER A 139 -4.95 8.13 -13.36
C SER A 139 -4.73 9.34 -12.44
N ALA A 140 -4.29 10.45 -13.03
CA ALA A 140 -4.15 11.74 -12.35
C ALA A 140 -5.47 12.23 -11.75
N ARG A 141 -6.59 12.02 -12.46
CA ARG A 141 -7.93 12.36 -11.96
C ARG A 141 -8.28 11.61 -10.67
N ALA A 142 -7.95 10.31 -10.59
CA ALA A 142 -8.19 9.51 -9.38
C ALA A 142 -7.38 10.05 -8.20
N LEU A 143 -6.09 10.37 -8.42
CA LEU A 143 -5.24 10.95 -7.40
C LEU A 143 -5.76 12.31 -6.91
N GLU A 144 -6.14 13.19 -7.83
CA GLU A 144 -6.71 14.51 -7.51
C GLU A 144 -7.95 14.41 -6.63
N ILE A 145 -8.85 13.45 -6.93
CA ILE A 145 -10.06 13.19 -6.13
C ILE A 145 -9.69 12.73 -4.71
N ILE A 146 -8.71 11.82 -4.60
CA ILE A 146 -8.22 11.33 -3.30
C ILE A 146 -7.62 12.48 -2.50
N CYS A 147 -6.71 13.25 -3.08
CA CYS A 147 -6.05 14.38 -2.40
C CYS A 147 -7.07 15.36 -1.84
N LYS A 148 -8.01 15.85 -2.68
CA LYS A 148 -9.08 16.77 -2.26
C LYS A 148 -9.97 16.19 -1.16
N LYS A 149 -10.24 14.89 -1.20
CA LYS A 149 -11.04 14.23 -0.17
C LYS A 149 -10.29 14.08 1.13
N TRP A 150 -9.01 13.70 1.07
CA TRP A 150 -8.18 13.53 2.26
C TRP A 150 -7.83 14.86 2.93
N GLU A 151 -7.61 15.93 2.15
CA GLU A 151 -7.42 17.28 2.70
C GLU A 151 -8.58 17.74 3.60
N ARG A 152 -9.82 17.40 3.23
CA ARG A 152 -11.01 17.66 4.07
C ARG A 152 -11.01 16.85 5.36
N LEU A 153 -10.26 15.75 5.41
CA LEU A 153 -10.04 14.94 6.60
C LEU A 153 -8.77 15.36 7.38
N GLY A 154 -8.11 16.47 6.95
CA GLY A 154 -6.88 16.95 7.55
C GLY A 154 -5.65 16.10 7.25
N TYR A 155 -5.66 15.34 6.15
CA TYR A 155 -4.58 14.44 5.77
C TYR A 155 -4.14 14.64 4.31
N ARG A 156 -2.94 14.16 3.97
CA ARG A 156 -2.41 14.10 2.61
C ARG A 156 -1.76 12.73 2.40
N PRO A 157 -1.72 12.19 1.18
CA PRO A 157 -0.97 10.97 0.90
C PRO A 157 0.51 11.11 1.32
N ASP A 158 1.07 10.08 1.95
CA ASP A 158 2.50 10.03 2.28
C ASP A 158 3.34 9.56 1.09
N ALA A 159 2.72 8.85 0.15
CA ALA A 159 3.21 8.46 -1.17
C ALA A 159 1.99 8.07 -2.03
N VAL A 160 2.20 7.77 -3.30
CA VAL A 160 1.19 7.18 -4.19
C VAL A 160 1.81 6.06 -5.00
N VAL A 161 1.06 4.96 -5.21
CA VAL A 161 1.42 3.92 -6.18
C VAL A 161 0.69 4.22 -7.49
N LEU A 162 1.42 4.36 -8.57
CA LEU A 162 0.88 4.41 -9.93
C LEU A 162 0.82 2.99 -10.50
N GLU A 163 -0.40 2.53 -10.74
CA GLU A 163 -0.67 1.26 -11.38
C GLU A 163 -0.77 1.44 -12.91
N GLY A 164 -0.02 0.65 -13.65
CA GLY A 164 -0.08 0.60 -15.11
C GLY A 164 -1.02 -0.48 -15.64
N PRO A 165 -1.35 -0.47 -16.96
CA PRO A 165 -2.28 -1.40 -17.57
C PRO A 165 -1.75 -2.84 -17.65
N LEU A 166 -0.47 -3.07 -17.41
CA LEU A 166 0.16 -4.39 -17.37
C LEU A 166 0.30 -4.97 -15.96
N ALA A 167 -0.23 -4.29 -14.95
CA ALA A 167 -0.23 -4.79 -13.59
C ALA A 167 -1.12 -6.05 -13.45
N GLY A 168 -0.84 -6.87 -12.46
CA GLY A 168 -1.65 -8.04 -12.13
C GLY A 168 -2.74 -7.74 -11.10
N GLY A 169 -3.79 -8.55 -11.11
CA GLY A 169 -4.89 -8.45 -10.13
C GLY A 169 -6.03 -7.53 -10.58
N HIS A 170 -6.56 -6.74 -9.64
CA HIS A 170 -7.62 -5.79 -9.93
C HIS A 170 -7.03 -4.54 -10.58
N LEU A 171 -7.44 -4.24 -11.81
CA LEU A 171 -6.94 -3.10 -12.58
C LEU A 171 -7.92 -1.92 -12.51
N GLY A 172 -7.39 -0.71 -12.43
CA GLY A 172 -8.13 0.53 -12.54
C GLY A 172 -8.44 0.97 -13.99
N PHE A 173 -8.32 0.06 -14.96
CA PHE A 173 -8.57 0.27 -16.39
C PHE A 173 -9.70 -0.63 -16.88
N ARG A 174 -10.47 -0.14 -17.86
CA ARG A 174 -11.39 -0.99 -18.61
C ARG A 174 -10.59 -1.84 -19.60
N PHE A 175 -11.14 -2.96 -20.02
CA PHE A 175 -10.46 -3.87 -20.95
C PHE A 175 -10.03 -3.16 -22.25
N GLU A 176 -10.89 -2.29 -22.80
CA GLU A 176 -10.64 -1.53 -24.01
C GLU A 176 -9.53 -0.48 -23.86
N GLU A 177 -9.22 -0.11 -22.62
CA GLU A 177 -8.21 0.91 -22.30
C GLU A 177 -6.81 0.33 -22.13
N LEU A 178 -6.66 -1.01 -21.98
CA LEU A 178 -5.39 -1.66 -21.68
C LEU A 178 -4.32 -1.44 -22.76
N GLY A 179 -4.75 -1.35 -24.03
CA GLY A 179 -3.83 -1.15 -25.18
C GLY A 179 -3.57 0.30 -25.55
N LEU A 180 -4.18 1.27 -24.86
CA LEU A 180 -4.02 2.68 -25.23
C LEU A 180 -2.64 3.20 -24.84
N GLU A 181 -1.98 3.88 -25.79
CA GLU A 181 -0.68 4.53 -25.59
C GLU A 181 -0.73 5.54 -24.43
N SER A 182 -1.84 6.27 -24.28
CA SER A 182 -2.03 7.25 -23.20
C SER A 182 -2.01 6.62 -21.79
N ASN A 183 -2.24 5.31 -21.67
CA ASN A 183 -2.28 4.60 -20.41
C ASN A 183 -0.96 3.91 -20.04
N ARG A 184 0.06 4.03 -20.90
CA ARG A 184 1.41 3.54 -20.57
C ARG A 184 1.99 4.33 -19.40
N LEU A 185 2.78 3.67 -18.59
CA LEU A 185 3.38 4.27 -17.38
C LEU A 185 4.19 5.53 -17.72
N GLU A 186 4.89 5.53 -18.84
CA GLU A 186 5.70 6.67 -19.31
C GLU A 186 4.85 7.93 -19.55
N ASN A 187 3.59 7.74 -19.95
CA ASN A 187 2.65 8.84 -20.21
C ASN A 187 1.84 9.22 -18.97
N LEU A 188 1.55 8.26 -18.09
CA LEU A 188 0.82 8.51 -16.85
C LEU A 188 1.70 9.14 -15.76
N PHE A 189 2.96 8.73 -15.66
CA PHE A 189 3.86 9.16 -14.60
C PHE A 189 4.02 10.68 -14.49
N PRO A 190 4.26 11.43 -15.60
CA PRO A 190 4.36 12.89 -15.53
C PRO A 190 3.10 13.55 -14.96
N LEU A 191 1.91 13.06 -15.34
CA LEU A 191 0.63 13.59 -14.88
C LEU A 191 0.40 13.33 -13.39
N ILE A 192 0.74 12.14 -12.91
CA ILE A 192 0.68 11.79 -11.49
C ILE A 192 1.68 12.62 -10.70
N LYS A 193 2.89 12.81 -11.24
CA LYS A 193 3.93 13.63 -10.60
C LYS A 193 3.51 15.08 -10.45
N GLU A 194 2.85 15.66 -11.44
CA GLU A 194 2.30 17.00 -11.38
C GLU A 194 1.27 17.15 -10.25
N VAL A 195 0.31 16.22 -10.14
CA VAL A 195 -0.67 16.21 -9.04
C VAL A 195 0.03 16.07 -7.70
N SER A 196 1.02 15.16 -7.58
CA SER A 196 1.80 15.01 -6.34
C SER A 196 2.46 16.33 -5.93
N LEU A 197 3.11 17.03 -6.85
CA LEU A 197 3.78 18.30 -6.59
C LEU A 197 2.79 19.38 -6.13
N HIS A 198 1.60 19.42 -6.74
CA HIS A 198 0.54 20.37 -6.37
C HIS A 198 0.01 20.14 -4.94
N HIS A 199 -0.02 18.90 -4.49
CA HIS A 199 -0.54 18.49 -3.17
C HIS A 199 0.54 18.22 -2.11
N GLY A 200 1.76 18.73 -2.29
CA GLY A 200 2.82 18.68 -1.26
C GLY A 200 4.05 17.85 -1.61
N GLY A 201 4.14 17.28 -2.82
CA GLY A 201 5.38 16.70 -3.35
C GLY A 201 5.73 15.32 -2.79
N PHE A 202 4.73 14.48 -2.48
CA PHE A 202 4.96 13.13 -2.00
C PHE A 202 5.53 12.20 -3.08
N PRO A 203 6.26 11.11 -2.72
CA PRO A 203 6.83 10.17 -3.68
C PRO A 203 5.79 9.48 -4.55
N VAL A 204 6.15 9.25 -5.82
CA VAL A 204 5.41 8.40 -6.77
C VAL A 204 6.18 7.10 -6.94
N ILE A 205 5.51 5.99 -6.67
CA ILE A 205 6.02 4.61 -6.76
C ILE A 205 5.39 3.99 -8.00
N VAL A 206 6.18 3.27 -8.80
CA VAL A 206 5.74 2.66 -10.07
C VAL A 206 5.98 1.17 -10.02
#